data_314c6b8d85d28b9f4a5d597c01f34e80
#
_entry.id   314c6b8d85d28b9f4a5d597c01f34e80
#
_cell.length_a   1.000
_cell.length_b   1.000
_cell.length_c   1.000
_cell.angle_alpha   90.00
_cell.angle_beta   90.00
_cell.angle_gamma   90.00
#
_symmetry.space_group_name_H-M   'P 1'
#
loop_
_entity.id
_entity.type
_entity.pdbx_description
1 polymer ?
#
loop_
_entity_poly.entity_id
_entity_poly.type
_entity_poly.pdbx_seq_one_letter_code
_entity_poly.pdbx_strand_id
1 'polypeptide(L)'
;AQLRRLYYMNTQREYQMNFECIHDQWKPFLLKHESRLNLIRNRINSELEAGFRIFPQSDILRVFQQDPQKVKVLILGQDPYPTPGHANGLAFSVSSEVSPLPKTLNNIFREYVSDLNLPFPKNGDLTPWMNQGVFLLNIFLTFNSNEPISHRNIGWEEITRSACEHLIHLGNPLVIIAWGNFAQSAIPKELPKNVRLIESAHPSPLSAYRGFMNSKPFSRSNRYLVEMNADPIDWNLNV
;
A
#
# COMPACT_ATOMS: atom_id res chain seq x y z
N ALA A 1 14.95 15.16 19.74
CA ALA A 1 13.99 15.63 20.77
C ALA A 1 12.54 15.62 20.24
N GLN A 2 12.28 16.10 19.02
CA GLN A 2 10.92 16.15 18.43
C GLN A 2 10.36 14.76 18.06
N LEU A 3 11.18 13.83 17.52
CA LEU A 3 10.77 12.45 17.30
C LEU A 3 10.39 11.74 18.63
N ARG A 4 11.07 12.03 19.74
CA ARG A 4 10.70 11.50 21.06
C ARG A 4 9.31 11.92 21.53
N ARG A 5 8.78 13.06 21.10
CA ARG A 5 7.40 13.48 21.44
C ARG A 5 6.32 12.61 20.78
N LEU A 6 6.55 12.09 19.57
CA LEU A 6 5.69 11.08 18.96
C LEU A 6 5.74 9.73 19.71
N TYR A 7 6.84 9.46 20.44
CA TYR A 7 7.09 8.20 21.16
C TYR A 7 6.50 8.13 22.58
N TYR A 8 6.28 9.25 23.27
CA TYR A 8 6.05 9.26 24.72
C TYR A 8 4.60 9.31 25.18
N MET A 9 3.60 9.15 24.32
CA MET A 9 2.19 9.09 24.73
C MET A 9 1.65 7.66 24.64
N ASN A 10 2.28 6.73 25.35
CA ASN A 10 1.86 5.34 25.45
C ASN A 10 1.18 5.07 26.79
N THR A 11 -0.13 5.27 26.87
CA THR A 11 -0.98 4.60 27.85
C THR A 11 -1.71 3.44 27.17
N GLN A 12 -1.93 2.35 27.89
CA GLN A 12 -2.33 1.01 27.41
C GLN A 12 -3.67 0.92 26.61
N ARG A 13 -4.23 2.01 26.13
CA ARG A 13 -5.49 2.10 25.37
C ARG A 13 -5.42 2.94 24.10
N GLU A 14 -4.24 3.46 23.74
CA GLU A 14 -4.10 4.30 22.54
C GLU A 14 -3.72 3.44 21.33
N TYR A 15 -4.30 3.78 20.18
CA TYR A 15 -3.95 3.16 18.90
C TYR A 15 -2.50 3.50 18.54
N GLN A 16 -1.66 2.49 18.50
CA GLN A 16 -0.23 2.66 18.28
C GLN A 16 0.08 2.79 16.79
N MET A 17 0.34 4.02 16.35
CA MET A 17 1.11 4.23 15.13
C MET A 17 2.58 3.95 15.45
N ASN A 18 3.07 2.75 15.15
CA ASN A 18 4.43 2.37 15.45
C ASN A 18 5.42 3.09 14.52
N PHE A 19 6.05 4.15 15.04
CA PHE A 19 7.09 4.92 14.32
C PHE A 19 8.49 4.31 14.47
N GLU A 20 8.69 3.33 15.35
CA GLU A 20 10.00 2.72 15.60
C GLU A 20 10.54 1.94 14.39
N CYS A 21 9.64 1.26 13.70
CA CYS A 21 9.97 0.46 12.53
C CYS A 21 10.03 1.25 11.22
N ILE A 22 9.71 2.55 11.22
CA ILE A 22 9.76 3.40 10.03
C ILE A 22 11.19 3.58 9.56
N HIS A 23 11.44 3.39 8.27
CA HIS A 23 12.75 3.62 7.67
C HIS A 23 13.17 5.09 7.85
N ASP A 24 14.43 5.32 8.19
CA ASP A 24 14.94 6.65 8.57
C ASP A 24 14.68 7.72 7.50
N GLN A 25 14.73 7.36 6.23
CA GLN A 25 14.48 8.31 5.14
C GLN A 25 13.02 8.77 5.03
N TRP A 26 12.05 8.04 5.59
CA TRP A 26 10.66 8.46 5.69
C TRP A 26 10.39 9.37 6.90
N LYS A 27 11.25 9.36 7.91
CA LYS A 27 11.03 10.15 9.14
C LYS A 27 10.89 11.66 8.88
N PRO A 28 11.75 12.32 8.07
CA PRO A 28 11.55 13.74 7.74
C PRO A 28 10.25 14.02 7.00
N PHE A 29 9.83 13.10 6.11
CA PHE A 29 8.57 13.19 5.40
C PHE A 29 7.38 13.12 6.37
N LEU A 30 7.34 12.11 7.26
CA LEU A 30 6.26 11.95 8.24
C LEU A 30 6.21 13.10 9.25
N LEU A 31 7.36 13.69 9.63
CA LEU A 31 7.41 14.87 10.48
C LEU A 31 6.74 16.10 9.85
N LYS A 32 6.83 16.28 8.52
CA LYS A 32 6.11 17.35 7.82
C LYS A 32 4.58 17.18 7.94
N HIS A 33 4.11 15.95 8.13
CA HIS A 33 2.70 15.61 8.29
C HIS A 33 2.29 15.37 9.75
N GLU A 34 3.13 15.72 10.74
CA GLU A 34 2.89 15.46 12.16
C GLU A 34 1.53 15.96 12.64
N SER A 35 1.16 17.19 12.29
CA SER A 35 -0.14 17.76 12.66
C SER A 35 -1.30 16.94 12.13
N ARG A 36 -1.22 16.49 10.87
CA ARG A 36 -2.25 15.65 10.25
C ARG A 36 -2.29 14.26 10.90
N LEU A 37 -1.14 13.63 11.14
CA LEU A 37 -1.04 12.35 11.82
C LEU A 37 -1.63 12.40 13.24
N ASN A 38 -1.43 13.50 13.95
CA ASN A 38 -2.04 13.71 15.27
C ASN A 38 -3.56 13.82 15.22
N LEU A 39 -4.12 14.53 14.23
CA LEU A 39 -5.57 14.59 14.03
C LEU A 39 -6.17 13.21 13.72
N ILE A 40 -5.53 12.44 12.84
CA ILE A 40 -5.94 11.08 12.50
C ILE A 40 -5.91 10.19 13.77
N ARG A 41 -4.82 10.23 14.54
CA ARG A 41 -4.67 9.46 15.78
C ARG A 41 -5.76 9.80 16.79
N ASN A 42 -6.03 11.09 17.00
CA ASN A 42 -7.07 11.53 17.92
C ASN A 42 -8.46 11.04 17.47
N ARG A 43 -8.74 11.08 16.18
CA ARG A 43 -9.98 10.54 15.63
C ARG A 43 -10.10 9.04 15.88
N ILE A 44 -9.04 8.26 15.59
CA ILE A 44 -9.01 6.82 15.81
C ILE A 44 -9.20 6.50 17.30
N ASN A 45 -8.50 7.20 18.20
CA ASN A 45 -8.62 6.98 19.63
C ASN A 45 -10.03 7.26 20.15
N SER A 46 -10.66 8.34 19.70
CA SER A 46 -12.05 8.65 20.04
C SER A 46 -13.04 7.56 19.59
N GLU A 47 -12.81 6.95 18.44
CA GLU A 47 -13.63 5.84 17.95
C GLU A 47 -13.39 4.56 18.75
N LEU A 48 -12.14 4.27 19.14
CA LEU A 48 -11.83 3.14 20.02
C LEU A 48 -12.46 3.29 21.41
N GLU A 49 -12.44 4.50 21.99
CA GLU A 49 -13.11 4.84 23.24
C GLU A 49 -14.64 4.66 23.14
N ALA A 50 -15.21 4.95 21.98
CA ALA A 50 -16.61 4.72 21.68
C ALA A 50 -16.96 3.24 21.42
N GLY A 51 -15.98 2.33 21.47
CA GLY A 51 -16.15 0.89 21.32
C GLY A 51 -16.10 0.38 19.88
N PHE A 52 -15.68 1.22 18.92
CA PHE A 52 -15.47 0.78 17.54
C PHE A 52 -14.19 -0.04 17.39
N ARG A 53 -14.15 -0.88 16.35
CA ARG A 53 -12.93 -1.60 15.96
C ARG A 53 -12.32 -0.92 14.75
N ILE A 54 -11.02 -0.67 14.81
CA ILE A 54 -10.26 -0.06 13.73
C ILE A 54 -9.36 -1.11 13.08
N PHE A 55 -9.26 -1.09 11.77
CA PHE A 55 -8.44 -2.01 10.99
C PHE A 55 -7.52 -1.26 10.02
N PRO A 56 -6.32 -1.81 9.78
CA PRO A 56 -5.71 -2.94 10.51
C PRO A 56 -5.53 -2.62 11.99
N GLN A 57 -5.50 -3.63 12.85
CA GLN A 57 -5.32 -3.43 14.30
C GLN A 57 -3.87 -3.07 14.68
N SER A 58 -2.92 -3.39 13.81
CA SER A 58 -1.50 -3.09 13.96
C SER A 58 -0.90 -2.72 12.59
N ASP A 59 0.34 -2.25 12.61
CA ASP A 59 1.16 -2.05 11.40
C ASP A 59 0.57 -1.14 10.32
N ILE A 60 -0.21 -0.14 10.71
CA ILE A 60 -0.82 0.82 9.77
C ILE A 60 0.23 1.46 8.85
N LEU A 61 1.39 1.78 9.41
CA LEU A 61 2.49 2.44 8.71
C LEU A 61 3.53 1.45 8.14
N ARG A 62 3.20 0.16 8.07
CA ARG A 62 4.13 -0.90 7.65
C ARG A 62 4.80 -0.61 6.31
N VAL A 63 4.08 -0.07 5.35
CA VAL A 63 4.63 0.26 4.03
C VAL A 63 5.82 1.23 4.11
N PHE A 64 5.85 2.12 5.12
CA PHE A 64 6.95 3.06 5.37
C PHE A 64 8.16 2.45 6.09
N GLN A 65 8.17 1.16 6.37
CA GLN A 65 9.37 0.44 6.82
C GLN A 65 10.34 0.20 5.67
N GLN A 66 9.87 0.29 4.43
CA GLN A 66 10.68 0.12 3.24
C GLN A 66 11.51 1.38 2.95
N ASP A 67 12.77 1.18 2.54
CA ASP A 67 13.65 2.25 2.07
C ASP A 67 13.07 2.89 0.79
N PRO A 68 12.70 4.19 0.80
CA PRO A 68 12.14 4.85 -0.38
C PRO A 68 13.09 4.85 -1.58
N GLN A 69 14.42 4.84 -1.34
CA GLN A 69 15.42 4.78 -2.41
C GLN A 69 15.46 3.44 -3.13
N LYS A 70 14.93 2.39 -2.53
CA LYS A 70 14.87 1.04 -3.11
C LYS A 70 13.52 0.74 -3.78
N VAL A 71 12.58 1.67 -3.72
CA VAL A 71 11.29 1.49 -4.38
C VAL A 71 11.46 1.57 -5.89
N LYS A 72 11.05 0.52 -6.58
CA LYS A 72 11.08 0.38 -8.04
C LYS A 72 9.68 0.30 -8.65
N VAL A 73 8.72 -0.21 -7.89
CA VAL A 73 7.31 -0.34 -8.30
C VAL A 73 6.41 0.21 -7.20
N LEU A 74 5.44 1.03 -7.55
CA LEU A 74 4.38 1.52 -6.68
C LEU A 74 3.05 0.91 -7.11
N ILE A 75 2.39 0.16 -6.22
CA ILE A 75 1.03 -0.36 -6.44
C ILE A 75 0.09 0.35 -5.48
N LEU A 76 -0.94 1.01 -6.02
CA LEU A 76 -1.92 1.73 -5.23
C LEU A 76 -3.18 0.91 -4.99
N GLY A 77 -3.51 0.72 -3.72
CA GLY A 77 -4.81 0.26 -3.25
C GLY A 77 -5.67 1.41 -2.74
N GLN A 78 -6.93 1.14 -2.45
CA GLN A 78 -7.85 2.13 -1.90
C GLN A 78 -7.93 2.04 -0.38
N ASP A 79 -8.47 0.96 0.13
CA ASP A 79 -8.74 0.71 1.55
C ASP A 79 -8.15 -0.64 1.98
N PRO A 80 -7.83 -0.84 3.28
CA PRO A 80 -7.50 -2.16 3.80
C PRO A 80 -8.69 -3.13 3.65
N TYR A 81 -8.42 -4.43 3.65
CA TYR A 81 -9.49 -5.44 3.66
C TYR A 81 -10.37 -5.30 4.90
N PRO A 82 -11.72 -5.32 4.74
CA PRO A 82 -12.65 -5.08 5.84
C PRO A 82 -12.80 -6.27 6.80
N THR A 83 -12.40 -7.47 6.39
CA THR A 83 -12.50 -8.67 7.22
C THR A 83 -11.45 -8.63 8.33
N PRO A 84 -11.84 -8.82 9.61
CA PRO A 84 -10.90 -8.86 10.71
C PRO A 84 -9.76 -9.87 10.48
N GLY A 85 -8.52 -9.46 10.76
CA GLY A 85 -7.34 -10.29 10.61
C GLY A 85 -6.80 -10.43 9.17
N HIS A 86 -7.49 -9.87 8.18
CA HIS A 86 -6.99 -9.91 6.79
C HIS A 86 -5.90 -8.87 6.53
N ALA A 87 -6.19 -7.59 6.75
CA ALA A 87 -5.26 -6.50 6.47
C ALA A 87 -3.98 -6.59 7.32
N ASN A 88 -2.83 -6.52 6.68
CA ASN A 88 -1.51 -6.60 7.32
C ASN A 88 -0.63 -5.35 7.08
N GLY A 89 -1.25 -4.21 6.73
CA GLY A 89 -0.57 -2.93 6.52
C GLY A 89 0.01 -2.69 5.13
N LEU A 90 -0.11 -3.67 4.22
CA LEU A 90 0.29 -3.54 2.82
C LEU A 90 -0.95 -3.65 1.92
N ALA A 91 -1.04 -2.81 0.89
CA ALA A 91 -2.15 -2.86 -0.06
C ALA A 91 -2.27 -4.24 -0.72
N PHE A 92 -3.48 -4.76 -0.83
CA PHE A 92 -3.84 -6.07 -1.40
C PHE A 92 -3.30 -7.28 -0.64
N SER A 93 -2.36 -7.12 0.29
CA SER A 93 -1.76 -8.20 1.07
C SER A 93 -2.66 -8.61 2.23
N VAL A 94 -2.60 -9.88 2.58
CA VAL A 94 -3.21 -10.43 3.79
C VAL A 94 -2.18 -11.23 4.58
N SER A 95 -2.46 -11.52 5.85
CA SER A 95 -1.63 -12.42 6.64
C SER A 95 -1.57 -13.82 6.00
N SER A 96 -0.44 -14.51 6.14
CA SER A 96 -0.20 -15.83 5.55
C SER A 96 -1.24 -16.89 5.94
N GLU A 97 -1.86 -16.73 7.10
CA GLU A 97 -2.86 -17.65 7.66
C GLU A 97 -4.27 -17.47 7.06
N VAL A 98 -4.47 -16.43 6.24
CA VAL A 98 -5.80 -16.12 5.68
C VAL A 98 -6.20 -17.12 4.61
N SER A 99 -7.28 -17.84 4.88
CA SER A 99 -7.90 -18.79 3.96
C SER A 99 -9.42 -18.77 4.18
N PRO A 100 -10.22 -18.70 3.11
CA PRO A 100 -9.86 -18.49 1.70
C PRO A 100 -9.32 -17.07 1.43
N LEU A 101 -8.54 -16.94 0.35
CA LEU A 101 -8.03 -15.64 -0.08
C LEU A 101 -9.16 -14.67 -0.49
N PRO A 102 -9.01 -13.37 -0.22
CA PRO A 102 -9.93 -12.36 -0.75
C PRO A 102 -10.07 -12.47 -2.26
N LYS A 103 -11.29 -12.28 -2.77
CA LYS A 103 -11.59 -12.44 -4.21
C LYS A 103 -10.73 -11.53 -5.10
N THR A 104 -10.43 -10.31 -4.64
CA THR A 104 -9.55 -9.37 -5.35
C THR A 104 -8.13 -9.93 -5.46
N LEU A 105 -7.56 -10.41 -4.35
CA LEU A 105 -6.22 -11.00 -4.33
C LEU A 105 -6.15 -12.28 -5.18
N ASN A 106 -7.19 -13.10 -5.13
CA ASN A 106 -7.29 -14.29 -5.97
C ASN A 106 -7.25 -13.93 -7.48
N ASN A 107 -7.90 -12.84 -7.90
CA ASN A 107 -7.82 -12.36 -9.26
C ASN A 107 -6.43 -11.82 -9.61
N ILE A 108 -5.77 -11.10 -8.68
CA ILE A 108 -4.37 -10.68 -8.84
C ILE A 108 -3.47 -11.91 -9.07
N PHE A 109 -3.65 -12.97 -8.30
CA PHE A 109 -2.86 -14.19 -8.45
C PHE A 109 -3.16 -14.98 -9.72
N ARG A 110 -4.40 -14.94 -10.22
CA ARG A 110 -4.73 -15.52 -11.55
C ARG A 110 -3.99 -14.80 -12.67
N GLU A 111 -3.97 -13.46 -12.63
CA GLU A 111 -3.23 -12.66 -13.59
C GLU A 111 -1.71 -12.87 -13.45
N TYR A 112 -1.20 -12.95 -12.22
CA TYR A 112 0.19 -13.27 -11.92
C TYR A 112 0.63 -14.61 -12.56
N VAL A 113 -0.16 -15.68 -12.39
CA VAL A 113 0.12 -16.99 -13.00
C VAL A 113 0.12 -16.89 -14.53
N SER A 114 -0.89 -16.21 -15.09
CA SER A 114 -1.04 -16.05 -16.55
C SER A 114 0.06 -15.19 -17.16
N ASP A 115 0.48 -14.12 -16.50
CA ASP A 115 1.48 -13.17 -16.99
C ASP A 115 2.91 -13.71 -16.90
N LEU A 116 3.23 -14.38 -15.78
CA LEU A 116 4.61 -14.77 -15.44
C LEU A 116 4.90 -16.26 -15.63
N ASN A 117 3.87 -17.07 -15.86
CA ASN A 117 3.98 -18.54 -15.89
C ASN A 117 4.61 -19.13 -14.61
N LEU A 118 4.33 -18.51 -13.46
CA LEU A 118 4.77 -18.97 -12.13
C LEU A 118 3.65 -19.77 -11.44
N PRO A 119 3.98 -20.65 -10.49
CA PRO A 119 2.98 -21.36 -9.72
C PRO A 119 2.06 -20.41 -8.93
N PHE A 120 0.81 -20.83 -8.72
CA PHE A 120 -0.12 -20.06 -7.87
C PHE A 120 0.46 -19.92 -6.46
N PRO A 121 0.45 -18.71 -5.87
CA PRO A 121 1.04 -18.49 -4.55
C PRO A 121 0.38 -19.30 -3.44
N LYS A 122 1.16 -19.80 -2.49
CA LYS A 122 0.71 -20.65 -1.38
C LYS A 122 -0.13 -19.90 -0.35
N ASN A 123 0.08 -18.61 -0.20
CA ASN A 123 -0.63 -17.74 0.73
C ASN A 123 -0.76 -16.32 0.16
N GLY A 124 -1.42 -15.43 0.89
CA GLY A 124 -1.71 -14.06 0.44
C GLY A 124 -0.77 -12.99 0.97
N ASP A 125 0.35 -13.35 1.59
CA ASP A 125 1.32 -12.36 2.08
C ASP A 125 2.23 -11.85 0.96
N LEU A 126 2.15 -10.56 0.67
CA LEU A 126 2.94 -9.89 -0.37
C LEU A 126 4.25 -9.28 0.17
N THR A 127 4.66 -9.62 1.39
CA THR A 127 5.94 -9.17 1.96
C THR A 127 7.14 -9.48 1.05
N PRO A 128 7.22 -10.62 0.34
CA PRO A 128 8.31 -10.84 -0.61
C PRO A 128 8.39 -9.78 -1.71
N TRP A 129 7.25 -9.28 -2.21
CA TRP A 129 7.27 -8.17 -3.18
C TRP A 129 7.79 -6.87 -2.56
N MET A 130 7.37 -6.55 -1.33
CA MET A 130 7.91 -5.39 -0.60
C MET A 130 9.44 -5.48 -0.50
N ASN A 131 9.99 -6.66 -0.19
CA ASN A 131 11.43 -6.89 -0.08
C ASN A 131 12.17 -6.73 -1.42
N GLN A 132 11.47 -6.87 -2.55
CA GLN A 132 12.00 -6.64 -3.90
C GLN A 132 11.96 -5.18 -4.36
N GLY A 133 11.35 -4.29 -3.59
CA GLY A 133 11.18 -2.88 -3.93
C GLY A 133 9.79 -2.51 -4.47
N VAL A 134 8.76 -3.32 -4.16
CA VAL A 134 7.37 -3.00 -4.47
C VAL A 134 6.74 -2.27 -3.29
N PHE A 135 6.33 -1.02 -3.48
CA PHE A 135 5.66 -0.21 -2.47
C PHE A 135 4.15 -0.39 -2.57
N LEU A 136 3.58 -1.15 -1.64
CA LEU A 136 2.17 -1.54 -1.62
C LEU A 136 1.37 -0.58 -0.74
N LEU A 137 0.92 0.54 -1.30
CA LEU A 137 0.30 1.64 -0.56
C LEU A 137 -1.21 1.69 -0.76
N ASN A 138 -1.99 1.64 0.32
CA ASN A 138 -3.38 2.06 0.30
C ASN A 138 -3.48 3.59 0.44
N ILE A 139 -4.44 4.22 -0.23
CA ILE A 139 -4.68 5.66 -0.07
C ILE A 139 -5.28 5.96 1.31
N PHE A 140 -6.18 5.11 1.79
CA PHE A 140 -6.69 5.16 3.15
C PHE A 140 -6.09 4.01 3.95
N LEU A 141 -5.37 4.33 5.04
CA LEU A 141 -4.61 3.30 5.75
C LEU A 141 -5.41 2.59 6.84
N THR A 142 -6.56 3.14 7.22
CA THR A 142 -7.42 2.56 8.26
C THR A 142 -8.88 2.65 7.86
N PHE A 143 -9.71 1.85 8.52
CA PHE A 143 -11.17 1.98 8.46
C PHE A 143 -11.81 1.54 9.79
N ASN A 144 -13.04 2.01 10.00
CA ASN A 144 -13.87 1.63 11.13
C ASN A 144 -14.79 0.46 10.73
N SER A 145 -14.87 -0.57 11.57
CA SER A 145 -15.64 -1.78 11.27
C SER A 145 -17.13 -1.56 11.02
N ASN A 146 -17.70 -0.52 11.62
CA ASN A 146 -19.13 -0.21 11.50
C ASN A 146 -19.43 0.68 10.30
N GLU A 147 -18.45 1.50 9.88
CA GLU A 147 -18.55 2.42 8.76
C GLU A 147 -17.29 2.36 7.90
N PRO A 148 -17.16 1.38 6.99
CA PRO A 148 -15.91 1.14 6.24
C PRO A 148 -15.39 2.35 5.45
N ILE A 149 -16.27 3.31 5.10
CA ILE A 149 -15.87 4.51 4.36
C ILE A 149 -15.58 5.73 5.25
N SER A 150 -15.78 5.62 6.57
CA SER A 150 -15.68 6.76 7.51
C SER A 150 -14.27 7.36 7.55
N HIS A 151 -13.24 6.55 7.36
CA HIS A 151 -11.85 7.01 7.39
C HIS A 151 -11.34 7.62 6.08
N ARG A 152 -12.18 7.71 5.05
CA ARG A 152 -11.81 8.40 3.79
C ARG A 152 -11.67 9.91 3.97
N ASN A 153 -12.28 10.47 5.02
CA ASN A 153 -12.28 11.92 5.28
C ASN A 153 -11.48 12.33 6.53
N ILE A 154 -10.67 11.44 7.13
CA ILE A 154 -9.91 11.78 8.34
C ILE A 154 -8.50 12.34 8.06
N GLY A 155 -8.06 12.34 6.79
CA GLY A 155 -6.81 12.97 6.38
C GLY A 155 -5.73 12.03 5.84
N TRP A 156 -5.96 10.71 5.75
CA TRP A 156 -4.98 9.78 5.19
C TRP A 156 -4.57 10.15 3.76
N GLU A 157 -5.53 10.56 2.93
CA GLU A 157 -5.28 10.87 1.52
C GLU A 157 -4.22 11.96 1.32
N GLU A 158 -4.19 12.97 2.19
CA GLU A 158 -3.16 14.02 2.14
C GLU A 158 -1.76 13.43 2.29
N ILE A 159 -1.58 12.53 3.25
CA ILE A 159 -0.28 11.92 3.56
C ILE A 159 0.12 10.93 2.46
N THR A 160 -0.79 10.06 2.04
CA THR A 160 -0.50 8.99 1.10
C THR A 160 -0.29 9.50 -0.33
N ARG A 161 -1.04 10.53 -0.77
CA ARG A 161 -0.77 11.22 -2.04
C ARG A 161 0.58 11.92 -2.02
N SER A 162 0.91 12.63 -0.93
CA SER A 162 2.25 13.23 -0.76
C SER A 162 3.36 12.18 -0.77
N ALA A 163 3.13 10.97 -0.23
CA ALA A 163 4.10 9.87 -0.30
C ALA A 163 4.30 9.38 -1.74
N CYS A 164 3.22 9.28 -2.54
CA CYS A 164 3.33 8.98 -3.97
C CYS A 164 4.15 10.05 -4.71
N GLU A 165 3.84 11.33 -4.49
CA GLU A 165 4.58 12.45 -5.09
C GLU A 165 6.06 12.44 -4.67
N HIS A 166 6.34 12.13 -3.40
CA HIS A 166 7.71 11.98 -2.91
C HIS A 166 8.47 10.92 -3.70
N LEU A 167 7.90 9.72 -3.89
CA LEU A 167 8.52 8.64 -4.67
C LEU A 167 8.70 9.04 -6.14
N ILE A 168 7.71 9.68 -6.75
CA ILE A 168 7.75 10.15 -8.15
C ILE A 168 8.93 11.13 -8.36
N HIS A 169 9.21 11.99 -7.39
CA HIS A 169 10.22 13.04 -7.50
C HIS A 169 11.60 12.67 -6.91
N LEU A 170 11.79 11.44 -6.41
CA LEU A 170 13.12 10.96 -5.95
C LEU A 170 14.17 10.88 -7.07
N GLY A 171 13.73 10.84 -8.32
CA GLY A 171 14.65 10.73 -9.46
C GLY A 171 15.04 9.30 -9.84
N ASN A 172 14.63 8.30 -9.07
CA ASN A 172 14.88 6.89 -9.37
C ASN A 172 13.91 6.37 -10.45
N PRO A 173 14.30 5.33 -11.23
CA PRO A 173 13.36 4.61 -12.08
C PRO A 173 12.18 4.05 -11.26
N LEU A 174 10.96 4.41 -11.65
CA LEU A 174 9.74 4.01 -10.94
C LEU A 174 8.67 3.55 -11.94
N VAL A 175 8.05 2.42 -11.69
CA VAL A 175 6.84 1.99 -12.38
C VAL A 175 5.66 2.08 -11.42
N ILE A 176 4.62 2.80 -11.83
CA ILE A 176 3.37 2.91 -11.07
C ILE A 176 2.36 1.97 -11.70
N ILE A 177 1.74 1.10 -10.89
CA ILE A 177 0.64 0.23 -11.29
C ILE A 177 -0.64 0.76 -10.62
N ALA A 178 -1.55 1.30 -11.42
CA ALA A 178 -2.80 1.90 -10.97
C ALA A 178 -4.00 1.06 -11.45
N TRP A 179 -4.55 0.25 -10.56
CA TRP A 179 -5.69 -0.61 -10.82
C TRP A 179 -7.01 0.07 -10.47
N GLY A 180 -7.78 0.40 -11.50
CA GLY A 180 -9.09 1.03 -11.40
C GLY A 180 -9.05 2.55 -11.32
N ASN A 181 -10.19 3.17 -11.60
CA ASN A 181 -10.31 4.62 -11.73
C ASN A 181 -9.86 5.39 -10.49
N PHE A 182 -10.08 4.83 -9.29
CA PHE A 182 -9.69 5.49 -8.04
C PHE A 182 -8.16 5.62 -7.96
N ALA A 183 -7.42 4.53 -8.16
CA ALA A 183 -5.96 4.55 -8.15
C ALA A 183 -5.41 5.46 -9.26
N GLN A 184 -5.98 5.39 -10.48
CA GLN A 184 -5.61 6.24 -11.61
C GLN A 184 -5.81 7.73 -11.31
N SER A 185 -6.90 8.09 -10.66
CA SER A 185 -7.18 9.49 -10.26
C SER A 185 -6.22 10.03 -9.20
N ALA A 186 -5.50 9.15 -8.50
CA ALA A 186 -4.51 9.53 -7.49
C ALA A 186 -3.14 9.89 -8.09
N ILE A 187 -2.90 9.56 -9.36
CA ILE A 187 -1.63 9.79 -10.04
C ILE A 187 -1.65 11.14 -10.75
N PRO A 188 -0.57 11.95 -10.64
CA PRO A 188 -0.43 13.18 -11.41
C PRO A 188 -0.51 12.93 -12.91
N LYS A 189 -1.13 13.86 -13.65
CA LYS A 189 -1.25 13.76 -15.12
C LYS A 189 0.10 13.82 -15.85
N GLU A 190 1.02 14.59 -15.29
CA GLU A 190 2.37 14.75 -15.81
C GLU A 190 3.35 13.96 -14.95
N LEU A 191 4.09 13.06 -15.54
CA LEU A 191 5.07 12.22 -14.88
C LEU A 191 6.48 12.50 -15.43
N PRO A 192 7.52 12.49 -14.58
CA PRO A 192 8.91 12.58 -15.00
C PRO A 192 9.30 11.45 -15.98
N LYS A 193 10.34 11.68 -16.77
CA LYS A 193 10.81 10.71 -17.78
C LYS A 193 11.27 9.35 -17.19
N ASN A 194 11.66 9.34 -15.93
CA ASN A 194 12.06 8.14 -15.18
C ASN A 194 10.88 7.41 -14.52
N VAL A 195 9.65 7.83 -14.78
CA VAL A 195 8.44 7.19 -14.26
C VAL A 195 7.61 6.63 -15.40
N ARG A 196 7.09 5.41 -15.23
CA ARG A 196 6.16 4.75 -16.16
C ARG A 196 4.88 4.41 -15.43
N LEU A 197 3.76 4.52 -16.13
CA LEU A 197 2.43 4.20 -15.61
C LEU A 197 1.84 3.01 -16.34
N ILE A 198 1.31 2.05 -15.58
CA ILE A 198 0.53 0.91 -16.06
C ILE A 198 -0.86 1.04 -15.48
N GLU A 199 -1.85 1.19 -16.31
CA GLU A 199 -3.25 1.30 -15.94
C GLU A 199 -4.04 0.09 -16.42
N SER A 200 -5.02 -0.32 -15.62
CA SER A 200 -6.02 -1.31 -16.01
C SER A 200 -7.28 -1.17 -15.16
N ALA A 201 -8.30 -1.97 -15.44
CA ALA A 201 -9.45 -2.10 -14.54
C ALA A 201 -9.02 -2.63 -13.16
N HIS A 202 -9.85 -2.44 -12.15
CA HIS A 202 -9.59 -2.94 -10.79
C HIS A 202 -9.73 -4.49 -10.76
N PRO A 203 -8.89 -5.20 -9.99
CA PRO A 203 -8.92 -6.68 -9.89
C PRO A 203 -10.13 -7.25 -9.12
N SER A 204 -11.08 -6.42 -8.68
CA SER A 204 -12.29 -6.91 -8.01
C SER A 204 -13.12 -7.79 -8.94
N PRO A 205 -13.94 -8.72 -8.39
CA PRO A 205 -14.82 -9.57 -9.19
C PRO A 205 -15.74 -8.81 -10.15
N LEU A 206 -16.12 -7.56 -9.79
CA LEU A 206 -17.01 -6.73 -10.60
C LEU A 206 -16.35 -6.13 -11.85
N SER A 207 -15.04 -6.06 -11.89
CA SER A 207 -14.30 -5.32 -12.93
C SER A 207 -13.10 -6.07 -13.52
N ALA A 208 -12.62 -7.14 -12.91
CA ALA A 208 -11.42 -7.85 -13.35
C ALA A 208 -11.46 -8.26 -14.84
N TYR A 209 -12.60 -8.72 -15.32
CA TYR A 209 -12.78 -9.13 -16.73
C TYR A 209 -12.99 -7.95 -17.70
N ARG A 210 -13.00 -6.72 -17.19
CA ARG A 210 -13.14 -5.49 -17.99
C ARG A 210 -11.81 -4.85 -18.34
N GLY A 211 -10.70 -5.61 -18.27
CA GLY A 211 -9.37 -5.14 -18.67
C GLY A 211 -8.27 -5.28 -17.59
N PHE A 212 -8.54 -5.91 -16.46
CA PHE A 212 -7.48 -6.33 -15.54
C PHE A 212 -6.85 -7.65 -16.00
N MET A 213 -7.67 -8.67 -16.28
CA MET A 213 -7.20 -9.93 -16.84
C MET A 213 -6.54 -9.71 -18.18
N ASN A 214 -5.37 -10.31 -18.40
CA ASN A 214 -4.49 -10.15 -19.56
C ASN A 214 -3.86 -8.74 -19.71
N SER A 215 -3.89 -7.90 -18.66
CA SER A 215 -3.21 -6.59 -18.66
C SER A 215 -1.68 -6.70 -18.51
N LYS A 216 -1.19 -7.86 -18.05
CA LYS A 216 0.22 -8.22 -17.87
C LYS A 216 1.02 -7.17 -17.08
N PRO A 217 0.56 -6.78 -15.88
CA PRO A 217 1.18 -5.69 -15.14
C PRO A 217 2.58 -6.05 -14.64
N PHE A 218 2.83 -7.31 -14.32
CA PHE A 218 4.09 -7.78 -13.73
C PHE A 218 5.22 -7.83 -14.77
N SER A 219 5.00 -8.50 -15.89
CA SER A 219 5.98 -8.57 -16.98
C SER A 219 6.23 -7.21 -17.62
N ARG A 220 5.16 -6.38 -17.79
CA ARG A 220 5.28 -5.01 -18.30
C ARG A 220 6.08 -4.11 -17.37
N SER A 221 5.89 -4.21 -16.06
CA SER A 221 6.67 -3.42 -15.10
C SER A 221 8.15 -3.77 -15.18
N ASN A 222 8.49 -5.05 -15.27
CA ASN A 222 9.88 -5.49 -15.43
C ASN A 222 10.50 -5.00 -16.75
N ARG A 223 9.74 -5.03 -17.84
CA ARG A 223 10.20 -4.46 -19.11
C ARG A 223 10.52 -2.97 -18.98
N TYR A 224 9.64 -2.18 -18.35
CA TYR A 224 9.88 -0.76 -18.14
C TYR A 224 11.07 -0.48 -17.21
N LEU A 225 11.26 -1.28 -16.16
CA LEU A 225 12.43 -1.16 -15.30
C LEU A 225 13.72 -1.38 -16.09
N VAL A 226 13.80 -2.44 -16.90
CA VAL A 226 14.96 -2.72 -17.75
C VAL A 226 15.19 -1.61 -18.78
N GLU A 227 14.15 -1.09 -19.43
CA GLU A 227 14.25 0.06 -20.35
C GLU A 227 14.80 1.32 -19.66
N MET A 228 14.59 1.46 -18.35
CA MET A 228 15.11 2.55 -17.52
C MET A 228 16.45 2.22 -16.85
N ASN A 229 17.12 1.11 -17.23
CA ASN A 229 18.36 0.61 -16.65
C ASN A 229 18.27 0.29 -15.15
N ALA A 230 17.11 -0.17 -14.70
CA ALA A 230 16.89 -0.66 -13.34
C ALA A 230 16.72 -2.18 -13.31
N ASP A 231 17.08 -2.80 -12.19
CA ASP A 231 16.90 -4.23 -11.99
C ASP A 231 15.41 -4.59 -11.93
N PRO A 232 14.98 -5.66 -12.61
CA PRO A 232 13.61 -6.14 -12.54
C PRO A 232 13.23 -6.60 -11.12
N ILE A 233 11.94 -6.73 -10.87
CA ILE A 233 11.39 -7.36 -9.67
C ILE A 233 11.41 -8.89 -9.87
N ASP A 234 11.90 -9.62 -8.87
CA ASP A 234 11.55 -11.04 -8.74
C ASP A 234 10.15 -11.14 -8.10
N TRP A 235 9.16 -11.41 -8.94
CA TRP A 235 7.77 -11.51 -8.53
C TRP A 235 7.42 -12.84 -7.84
N ASN A 236 8.36 -13.81 -7.76
CA ASN A 236 8.09 -15.12 -7.19
C ASN A 236 7.68 -15.02 -5.71
N LEU A 237 6.50 -15.57 -5.38
CA LEU A 237 5.97 -15.64 -4.01
C LEU A 237 6.13 -17.01 -3.35
N ASN A 238 6.69 -17.98 -4.06
CA ASN A 238 6.88 -19.35 -3.57
C ASN A 238 8.34 -19.61 -3.17
N VAL A 239 9.02 -18.63 -2.63
CA VAL A 239 10.39 -18.69 -2.11
C VAL A 239 10.41 -19.13 -0.65
#